data_6338d1daf448a884209069404561068f
#
_entry.id   6338d1daf448a884209069404561068f
#
_cell.length_a   1.000
_cell.length_b   1.000
_cell.length_c   1.000
_cell.angle_alpha   90.00
_cell.angle_beta   90.00
_cell.angle_gamma   90.00
#
_symmetry.space_group_name_H-M   'P 1'
#
loop_
_entity.id
_entity.type
_entity.pdbx_description
1 polymer ?
#
loop_
_entity_poly.entity_id
_entity_poly.type
_entity_poly.pdbx_seq_one_letter_code
_entity_poly.pdbx_strand_id
1 'polypeptide(L)'
;QRQMCIRDRFAAAVCEKLGVNPKFQEIDWGSKEIELNSKNIDCIWNGMTITDERRENMSITDEYMNNRQVMIVKAENAEQYAESVDGADVAAEVDSTGYELAVSDDFFANAKCTAVDSQAKALMDVAAGTSDVAIVDYVTSIGSIGEGTDYADLVVVDKEFDGDLYGVAFRKGSDVTEKVNEAMREVAADGTLEKIAEKYGLQELLLLK
;
A
#
# COMPACT_ATOMS: atom_id res chain seq x y z
N GLN A 1 -9.67 -18.05 -4.84
CA GLN A 1 -10.60 -16.92 -4.68
C GLN A 1 -9.82 -15.81 -3.98
N ARG A 2 -9.55 -14.71 -4.66
CA ARG A 2 -8.85 -13.55 -4.06
C ARG A 2 -9.62 -13.10 -2.83
N GLN A 3 -8.97 -13.10 -1.68
CA GLN A 3 -9.58 -12.57 -0.45
C GLN A 3 -9.65 -11.05 -0.58
N MET A 4 -10.87 -10.49 -0.52
CA MET A 4 -11.07 -9.04 -0.61
C MET A 4 -10.42 -8.33 0.57
N CYS A 5 -9.45 -7.46 0.30
CA CYS A 5 -8.83 -6.62 1.31
C CYS A 5 -9.73 -5.41 1.67
N ILE A 6 -9.30 -4.59 2.63
CA ILE A 6 -10.04 -3.38 3.05
C ILE A 6 -10.30 -2.45 1.85
N ARG A 7 -9.31 -2.26 0.98
CA ARG A 7 -9.40 -1.37 -0.20
C ARG A 7 -10.41 -1.87 -1.22
N ASP A 8 -10.45 -3.19 -1.49
CA ASP A 8 -11.44 -3.79 -2.38
C ASP A 8 -12.88 -3.58 -1.86
N ARG A 9 -13.08 -3.71 -0.53
CA ARG A 9 -14.39 -3.51 0.09
C ARG A 9 -14.82 -2.06 0.07
N PHE A 10 -13.88 -1.14 0.33
CA PHE A 10 -14.15 0.30 0.25
C PHE A 10 -14.49 0.72 -1.18
N ALA A 11 -13.70 0.29 -2.17
CA ALA A 11 -13.99 0.52 -3.59
C ALA A 11 -15.37 -0.01 -3.99
N ALA A 12 -15.74 -1.21 -3.54
CA ALA A 12 -17.07 -1.77 -3.83
C ALA A 12 -18.19 -0.94 -3.22
N ALA A 13 -18.06 -0.46 -1.97
CA ALA A 13 -19.05 0.38 -1.32
C ALA A 13 -19.23 1.73 -2.02
N VAL A 14 -18.12 2.36 -2.44
CA VAL A 14 -18.17 3.62 -3.21
C VAL A 14 -18.79 3.41 -4.59
N CYS A 15 -18.44 2.32 -5.29
CA CYS A 15 -19.05 1.97 -6.57
C CYS A 15 -20.55 1.73 -6.45
N GLU A 16 -21.03 1.14 -5.35
CA GLU A 16 -22.45 0.98 -5.06
C GLU A 16 -23.17 2.34 -4.93
N LYS A 17 -22.58 3.32 -4.23
CA LYS A 17 -23.10 4.70 -4.15
C LYS A 17 -23.18 5.36 -5.52
N LEU A 18 -22.20 5.11 -6.38
CA LEU A 18 -22.16 5.64 -7.75
C LEU A 18 -23.05 4.88 -8.74
N GLY A 19 -23.69 3.78 -8.33
CA GLY A 19 -24.52 2.94 -9.20
C GLY A 19 -23.73 2.19 -10.28
N VAL A 20 -22.46 1.87 -10.04
CA VAL A 20 -21.58 1.14 -10.95
C VAL A 20 -21.03 -0.14 -10.29
N ASN A 21 -20.60 -1.10 -11.10
CA ASN A 21 -20.01 -2.34 -10.61
C ASN A 21 -18.50 -2.30 -10.79
N PRO A 22 -17.68 -2.50 -9.74
CA PRO A 22 -16.24 -2.53 -9.87
C PRO A 22 -15.78 -3.82 -10.55
N LYS A 23 -14.80 -3.68 -11.44
CA LYS A 23 -14.02 -4.80 -11.98
C LYS A 23 -12.58 -4.64 -11.52
N PHE A 24 -12.14 -5.53 -10.65
CA PHE A 24 -10.77 -5.53 -10.15
C PHE A 24 -9.83 -6.17 -11.18
N GLN A 25 -8.75 -5.47 -11.50
CA GLN A 25 -7.72 -5.91 -12.41
C GLN A 25 -6.36 -5.75 -11.75
N GLU A 26 -5.58 -6.81 -11.74
CA GLU A 26 -4.19 -6.78 -11.31
C GLU A 26 -3.33 -6.16 -12.43
N ILE A 27 -2.41 -5.28 -12.03
CA ILE A 27 -1.46 -4.62 -12.91
C ILE A 27 -0.06 -4.73 -12.33
N ASP A 28 0.94 -4.65 -13.20
CA ASP A 28 2.32 -4.38 -12.79
C ASP A 28 2.43 -2.93 -12.29
N TRP A 29 2.99 -2.75 -11.09
CA TRP A 29 3.03 -1.42 -10.46
C TRP A 29 3.88 -0.42 -11.23
N GLY A 30 4.98 -0.84 -11.84
CA GLY A 30 5.81 -0.01 -12.72
C GLY A 30 5.06 0.47 -13.95
N SER A 31 3.98 -0.21 -14.36
CA SER A 31 3.16 0.16 -15.52
C SER A 31 1.90 0.97 -15.17
N LYS A 32 1.68 1.34 -13.91
CA LYS A 32 0.42 1.94 -13.41
C LYS A 32 -0.08 3.14 -14.21
N GLU A 33 0.82 4.07 -14.55
CA GLU A 33 0.46 5.26 -15.33
C GLU A 33 0.14 4.94 -16.79
N ILE A 34 0.86 3.98 -17.37
CA ILE A 34 0.64 3.51 -18.74
C ILE A 34 -0.74 2.85 -18.82
N GLU A 35 -1.08 1.96 -17.90
CA GLU A 35 -2.37 1.27 -17.83
C GLU A 35 -3.53 2.27 -17.68
N LEU A 36 -3.35 3.28 -16.80
CA LEU A 36 -4.33 4.33 -16.57
C LEU A 36 -4.52 5.22 -17.82
N ASN A 37 -3.42 5.70 -18.43
CA ASN A 37 -3.45 6.60 -19.57
C ASN A 37 -3.93 5.90 -20.85
N SER A 38 -3.62 4.62 -21.02
CA SER A 38 -4.10 3.78 -22.14
C SER A 38 -5.56 3.37 -21.99
N LYS A 39 -6.22 3.72 -20.87
CA LYS A 39 -7.61 3.36 -20.55
C LYS A 39 -7.84 1.85 -20.39
N ASN A 40 -6.80 1.10 -20.06
CA ASN A 40 -6.92 -0.31 -19.69
C ASN A 40 -7.58 -0.45 -18.31
N ILE A 41 -7.35 0.54 -17.43
CA ILE A 41 -8.03 0.73 -16.14
C ILE A 41 -8.61 2.15 -16.05
N ASP A 42 -9.63 2.33 -15.21
CA ASP A 42 -10.29 3.63 -14.99
C ASP A 42 -9.69 4.39 -13.83
N CYS A 43 -9.22 3.67 -12.80
CA CYS A 43 -8.57 4.22 -11.63
C CYS A 43 -7.55 3.25 -11.04
N ILE A 44 -6.68 3.78 -10.19
CA ILE A 44 -5.76 3.01 -9.34
C ILE A 44 -6.30 3.09 -7.91
N TRP A 45 -6.72 1.96 -7.36
CA TRP A 45 -7.27 1.86 -6.00
C TRP A 45 -6.68 0.65 -5.27
N ASN A 46 -5.42 0.76 -4.88
CA ASN A 46 -4.68 -0.34 -4.26
C ASN A 46 -3.93 0.06 -2.97
N GLY A 47 -4.12 1.27 -2.45
CA GLY A 47 -3.29 1.86 -1.41
C GLY A 47 -2.13 2.64 -2.03
N MET A 48 -2.44 3.44 -3.04
CA MET A 48 -1.46 4.31 -3.66
C MET A 48 -1.15 5.48 -2.73
N THR A 49 0.12 5.59 -2.34
CA THR A 49 0.64 6.76 -1.63
C THR A 49 0.56 7.99 -2.51
N ILE A 50 0.09 9.08 -1.96
CA ILE A 50 0.02 10.38 -2.61
C ILE A 50 1.39 11.04 -2.52
N THR A 51 1.98 11.38 -3.67
CA THR A 51 3.20 12.19 -3.77
C THR A 51 2.96 13.40 -4.67
N ASP A 52 3.80 14.42 -4.57
CA ASP A 52 3.71 15.60 -5.42
C ASP A 52 3.85 15.23 -6.89
N GLU A 53 4.79 14.35 -7.23
CA GLU A 53 4.98 13.84 -8.58
C GLU A 53 3.71 13.14 -9.12
N ARG A 54 3.09 12.28 -8.32
CA ARG A 54 1.84 11.59 -8.69
C ARG A 54 0.69 12.58 -8.87
N ARG A 55 0.62 13.64 -8.04
CA ARG A 55 -0.36 14.73 -8.21
C ARG A 55 -0.13 15.55 -9.49
N GLU A 56 1.10 15.68 -9.96
CA GLU A 56 1.40 16.33 -11.24
C GLU A 56 0.89 15.51 -12.43
N ASN A 57 1.00 14.19 -12.38
CA ASN A 57 0.70 13.27 -13.47
C ASN A 57 -0.75 12.76 -13.49
N MET A 58 -1.43 12.74 -12.34
CA MET A 58 -2.76 12.16 -12.16
C MET A 58 -3.69 13.11 -11.41
N SER A 59 -5.00 12.89 -11.53
CA SER A 59 -6.01 13.48 -10.64
C SER A 59 -6.24 12.51 -9.49
N ILE A 60 -5.91 12.93 -8.27
CA ILE A 60 -5.98 12.09 -7.08
C ILE A 60 -7.08 12.63 -6.16
N THR A 61 -7.84 11.74 -5.54
CA THR A 61 -8.88 12.06 -4.56
C THR A 61 -8.30 12.75 -3.32
N ASP A 62 -9.20 13.16 -2.42
CA ASP A 62 -8.84 13.46 -1.05
C ASP A 62 -8.21 12.22 -0.39
N GLU A 63 -7.42 12.44 0.63
CA GLU A 63 -6.79 11.40 1.45
C GLU A 63 -7.86 10.65 2.24
N TYR A 64 -7.81 9.31 2.19
CA TYR A 64 -8.80 8.51 2.92
C TYR A 64 -8.21 7.70 4.08
N MET A 65 -6.90 7.46 4.08
CA MET A 65 -6.25 6.61 5.08
C MET A 65 -4.78 7.01 5.27
N ASN A 66 -4.33 6.99 6.53
CA ASN A 66 -2.91 7.06 6.86
C ASN A 66 -2.22 5.73 6.56
N ASN A 67 -0.98 5.79 6.16
CA ASN A 67 -0.07 4.67 5.99
C ASN A 67 1.34 5.08 6.43
N ARG A 68 2.26 4.15 6.44
CA ARG A 68 3.70 4.33 6.52
C ARG A 68 4.41 3.14 5.90
N GLN A 69 5.65 3.32 5.51
CA GLN A 69 6.51 2.20 5.14
C GLN A 69 7.02 1.50 6.40
N VAL A 70 7.13 0.18 6.35
CA VAL A 70 7.67 -0.63 7.45
C VAL A 70 8.66 -1.65 6.92
N MET A 71 9.65 -1.98 7.75
CA MET A 71 10.54 -3.11 7.50
C MET A 71 9.95 -4.38 8.08
N ILE A 72 9.93 -5.43 7.28
CA ILE A 72 9.53 -6.78 7.68
C ILE A 72 10.74 -7.70 7.61
N VAL A 73 10.94 -8.44 8.68
CA VAL A 73 12.07 -9.38 8.84
C VAL A 73 11.61 -10.65 9.53
N LYS A 74 12.44 -11.67 9.58
CA LYS A 74 12.23 -12.81 10.48
C LYS A 74 12.33 -12.36 11.92
N ALA A 75 11.45 -12.86 12.78
CA ALA A 75 11.35 -12.44 14.19
C ALA A 75 12.69 -12.53 14.94
N GLU A 76 13.51 -13.54 14.64
CA GLU A 76 14.82 -13.74 15.24
C GLU A 76 15.83 -12.63 14.91
N ASN A 77 15.61 -11.85 13.85
CA ASN A 77 16.50 -10.80 13.37
C ASN A 77 15.98 -9.37 13.66
N ALA A 78 14.83 -9.23 14.32
CA ALA A 78 14.15 -7.94 14.48
C ALA A 78 15.01 -6.89 15.20
N GLU A 79 15.65 -7.27 16.30
CA GLU A 79 16.53 -6.36 17.07
C GLU A 79 17.74 -5.90 16.25
N GLN A 80 18.35 -6.82 15.51
CA GLN A 80 19.52 -6.49 14.67
C GLN A 80 19.16 -5.44 13.63
N TYR A 81 18.07 -5.64 12.88
CA TYR A 81 17.70 -4.76 11.79
C TYR A 81 16.97 -3.47 12.24
N ALA A 82 16.54 -3.38 13.49
CA ALA A 82 16.09 -2.12 14.08
C ALA A 82 17.26 -1.12 14.25
N GLU A 83 18.46 -1.62 14.52
CA GLU A 83 19.66 -0.80 14.73
C GLU A 83 20.40 -0.47 13.44
N SER A 84 20.58 -1.46 12.56
CA SER A 84 21.30 -1.30 11.29
C SER A 84 20.91 -2.35 10.27
N VAL A 85 20.85 -1.94 9.01
CA VAL A 85 20.69 -2.82 7.84
C VAL A 85 21.97 -2.91 7.00
N ASP A 86 23.12 -2.55 7.56
CA ASP A 86 24.40 -2.59 6.86
C ASP A 86 24.69 -3.99 6.33
N GLY A 87 24.89 -4.08 5.03
CA GLY A 87 25.18 -5.33 4.32
C GLY A 87 23.96 -6.25 4.09
N ALA A 88 22.77 -5.85 4.55
CA ALA A 88 21.54 -6.62 4.34
C ALA A 88 21.08 -6.57 2.87
N ASP A 89 20.48 -7.68 2.41
CA ASP A 89 19.71 -7.73 1.17
C ASP A 89 18.26 -7.24 1.44
N VAL A 90 17.93 -6.05 0.93
CA VAL A 90 16.63 -5.39 1.13
C VAL A 90 15.80 -5.52 -0.14
N ALA A 91 14.58 -6.03 -0.05
CA ALA A 91 13.63 -6.13 -1.15
C ALA A 91 12.49 -5.11 -1.00
N ALA A 92 12.16 -4.40 -2.08
CA ALA A 92 11.01 -3.51 -2.16
C ALA A 92 10.40 -3.54 -3.57
N GLU A 93 9.09 -3.28 -3.66
CA GLU A 93 8.38 -3.27 -4.94
C GLU A 93 8.88 -2.13 -5.83
N VAL A 94 9.18 -2.43 -7.08
CA VAL A 94 9.64 -1.45 -8.07
C VAL A 94 8.69 -0.25 -8.17
N ASP A 95 9.23 0.97 -8.28
CA ASP A 95 8.47 2.24 -8.38
C ASP A 95 7.46 2.48 -7.23
N SER A 96 7.66 1.81 -6.08
CA SER A 96 6.92 2.08 -4.85
C SER A 96 7.65 3.11 -3.98
N THR A 97 6.90 3.76 -3.08
CA THR A 97 7.49 4.63 -2.04
C THR A 97 8.42 3.86 -1.09
N GLY A 98 8.18 2.56 -0.90
CA GLY A 98 9.09 1.69 -0.16
C GLY A 98 10.43 1.49 -0.85
N TYR A 99 10.44 1.37 -2.19
CA TYR A 99 11.69 1.30 -2.93
C TYR A 99 12.42 2.65 -2.95
N GLU A 100 11.69 3.77 -3.12
CA GLU A 100 12.25 5.11 -3.03
C GLU A 100 12.92 5.35 -1.67
N LEU A 101 12.26 4.94 -0.57
CA LEU A 101 12.83 4.97 0.77
C LEU A 101 14.13 4.15 0.84
N ALA A 102 14.12 2.91 0.33
CA ALA A 102 15.27 2.02 0.37
C ALA A 102 16.51 2.55 -0.35
N VAL A 103 16.33 3.40 -1.37
CA VAL A 103 17.45 3.92 -2.17
C VAL A 103 17.84 5.35 -1.83
N SER A 104 17.04 6.07 -1.03
CA SER A 104 17.26 7.49 -0.74
C SER A 104 17.53 7.80 0.74
N ASP A 105 17.08 6.96 1.68
CA ASP A 105 17.27 7.19 3.10
C ASP A 105 18.64 6.68 3.57
N ASP A 106 19.32 7.49 4.38
CA ASP A 106 20.67 7.21 4.89
C ASP A 106 20.74 5.91 5.71
N PHE A 107 19.64 5.48 6.32
CA PHE A 107 19.56 4.22 7.06
C PHE A 107 19.87 3.00 6.17
N PHE A 108 19.56 3.08 4.88
CA PHE A 108 19.80 2.02 3.90
C PHE A 108 21.07 2.21 3.07
N ALA A 109 21.89 3.23 3.35
CA ALA A 109 23.04 3.60 2.52
C ALA A 109 24.04 2.46 2.27
N ASN A 110 24.16 1.52 3.20
CA ASN A 110 25.07 0.37 3.10
C ASN A 110 24.34 -0.96 2.86
N ALA A 111 23.03 -0.92 2.62
CA ALA A 111 22.23 -2.09 2.26
C ALA A 111 22.29 -2.34 0.75
N LYS A 112 22.01 -3.57 0.34
CA LYS A 112 21.84 -3.92 -1.07
C LYS A 112 20.34 -3.97 -1.39
N CYS A 113 19.83 -2.90 -1.99
CA CYS A 113 18.43 -2.78 -2.35
C CYS A 113 18.13 -3.47 -3.69
N THR A 114 17.13 -4.34 -3.71
CA THR A 114 16.66 -5.08 -4.89
C THR A 114 15.19 -4.75 -5.15
N ALA A 115 14.90 -4.27 -6.35
CA ALA A 115 13.53 -4.08 -6.82
C ALA A 115 12.90 -5.43 -7.15
N VAL A 116 11.68 -5.66 -6.65
CA VAL A 116 10.87 -6.85 -6.93
C VAL A 116 9.51 -6.45 -7.51
N ASP A 117 8.79 -7.42 -8.08
CA ASP A 117 7.56 -7.16 -8.85
C ASP A 117 6.36 -6.79 -7.95
N SER A 118 6.40 -7.09 -6.64
CA SER A 118 5.30 -6.78 -5.73
C SER A 118 5.74 -6.82 -4.27
N GLN A 119 4.98 -6.16 -3.38
CA GLN A 119 5.17 -6.28 -1.93
C GLN A 119 5.01 -7.73 -1.44
N ALA A 120 4.09 -8.48 -2.03
CA ALA A 120 3.93 -9.92 -1.73
C ALA A 120 5.20 -10.72 -2.08
N LYS A 121 5.86 -10.38 -3.19
CA LYS A 121 7.14 -11.00 -3.56
C LYS A 121 8.24 -10.64 -2.56
N ALA A 122 8.30 -9.38 -2.10
CA ALA A 122 9.26 -8.97 -1.07
C ALA A 122 9.09 -9.79 0.23
N LEU A 123 7.84 -9.97 0.70
CA LEU A 123 7.55 -10.81 1.87
C LEU A 123 7.96 -12.28 1.65
N MET A 124 7.68 -12.82 0.46
CA MET A 124 8.07 -14.18 0.10
C MET A 124 9.60 -14.35 0.12
N ASP A 125 10.34 -13.37 -0.35
CA ASP A 125 11.81 -13.41 -0.37
C ASP A 125 12.41 -13.42 1.03
N VAL A 126 11.85 -12.65 1.97
CA VAL A 126 12.28 -12.70 3.37
C VAL A 126 11.92 -14.03 4.02
N ALA A 127 10.71 -14.56 3.80
CA ALA A 127 10.30 -15.85 4.32
C ALA A 127 11.21 -16.99 3.79
N ALA A 128 11.58 -16.94 2.51
CA ALA A 128 12.49 -17.90 1.88
C ALA A 128 13.97 -17.70 2.28
N GLY A 129 14.34 -16.55 2.87
CA GLY A 129 15.72 -16.20 3.21
C GLY A 129 16.56 -15.79 2.00
N THR A 130 15.94 -15.35 0.91
CA THR A 130 16.62 -14.77 -0.27
C THR A 130 16.80 -13.27 -0.14
N SER A 131 16.07 -12.62 0.76
CA SER A 131 16.30 -11.27 1.26
C SER A 131 16.22 -11.27 2.77
N ASP A 132 16.89 -10.31 3.40
CA ASP A 132 16.91 -10.14 4.86
C ASP A 132 15.76 -9.29 5.34
N VAL A 133 15.43 -8.25 4.58
CA VAL A 133 14.44 -7.22 4.90
C VAL A 133 13.51 -7.01 3.70
N ALA A 134 12.20 -6.90 3.95
CA ALA A 134 11.24 -6.38 2.99
C ALA A 134 10.75 -5.00 3.44
N ILE A 135 10.66 -4.03 2.53
CA ILE A 135 9.97 -2.76 2.78
C ILE A 135 8.61 -2.82 2.11
N VAL A 136 7.57 -2.66 2.91
CA VAL A 136 6.18 -2.74 2.48
C VAL A 136 5.32 -1.70 3.20
N ASP A 137 4.12 -1.45 2.67
CA ASP A 137 3.12 -0.66 3.37
C ASP A 137 2.66 -1.34 4.67
N TYR A 138 2.54 -0.57 5.75
CA TYR A 138 2.01 -1.06 7.02
C TYR A 138 0.62 -1.67 6.86
N VAL A 139 -0.26 -1.03 6.09
CA VAL A 139 -1.61 -1.54 5.79
C VAL A 139 -1.56 -2.90 5.06
N THR A 140 -0.54 -3.13 4.22
CA THR A 140 -0.34 -4.42 3.55
C THR A 140 0.18 -5.49 4.53
N SER A 141 1.05 -5.10 5.46
CA SER A 141 1.64 -6.04 6.44
C SER A 141 0.59 -6.63 7.37
N ILE A 142 -0.37 -5.83 7.88
CA ILE A 142 -1.37 -6.25 8.89
C ILE A 142 -2.16 -7.50 8.49
N GLY A 143 -2.45 -7.68 7.20
CA GLY A 143 -3.21 -8.86 6.73
C GLY A 143 -2.34 -9.99 6.19
N SER A 144 -1.02 -9.81 6.17
CA SER A 144 -0.09 -10.70 5.46
C SER A 144 0.85 -11.46 6.39
N ILE A 145 1.24 -10.89 7.54
CA ILE A 145 2.23 -11.48 8.45
C ILE A 145 1.63 -11.75 9.83
N GLY A 146 2.32 -12.58 10.63
CA GLY A 146 1.96 -12.92 12.01
C GLY A 146 1.13 -14.17 12.14
N GLU A 147 0.77 -14.51 13.37
CA GLU A 147 0.07 -15.76 13.71
C GLU A 147 -1.22 -15.95 12.88
N GLY A 148 -1.37 -17.13 12.31
CA GLY A 148 -2.52 -17.49 11.47
C GLY A 148 -2.42 -17.08 9.99
N THR A 149 -1.29 -16.51 9.57
CA THR A 149 -0.98 -16.21 8.16
C THR A 149 0.09 -17.16 7.60
N ASP A 150 0.34 -17.08 6.29
CA ASP A 150 1.41 -17.85 5.63
C ASP A 150 2.83 -17.41 6.07
N TYR A 151 2.94 -16.25 6.73
CA TYR A 151 4.19 -15.66 7.21
C TYR A 151 4.15 -15.43 8.73
N ALA A 152 3.90 -16.50 9.49
CA ALA A 152 3.75 -16.45 10.95
C ALA A 152 5.04 -16.07 11.70
N ASP A 153 6.20 -16.28 11.07
CA ASP A 153 7.54 -15.98 11.60
C ASP A 153 8.08 -14.60 11.20
N LEU A 154 7.31 -13.87 10.38
CA LEU A 154 7.68 -12.51 10.00
C LEU A 154 7.05 -11.48 10.96
N VAL A 155 7.82 -10.43 11.24
CA VAL A 155 7.40 -9.34 12.13
C VAL A 155 7.76 -7.97 11.54
N VAL A 156 7.01 -6.95 11.98
CA VAL A 156 7.38 -5.54 11.74
C VAL A 156 8.52 -5.19 12.67
N VAL A 157 9.58 -4.60 12.12
CA VAL A 157 10.70 -4.05 12.90
C VAL A 157 10.25 -2.76 13.61
N ASP A 158 10.71 -2.57 14.84
CA ASP A 158 10.46 -1.35 15.61
C ASP A 158 11.39 -0.20 15.12
N LYS A 159 11.11 0.25 13.91
CA LYS A 159 11.74 1.41 13.27
C LYS A 159 10.66 2.22 12.58
N GLU A 160 10.57 3.50 12.93
CA GLU A 160 9.61 4.41 12.33
C GLU A 160 10.23 5.15 11.14
N PHE A 161 9.43 5.27 10.08
CA PHE A 161 9.66 6.13 8.93
C PHE A 161 8.50 7.12 8.81
N ASP A 162 8.70 8.17 8.04
CA ASP A 162 7.66 9.18 7.81
C ASP A 162 6.36 8.54 7.32
N GLY A 163 5.25 9.06 7.84
CA GLY A 163 3.91 8.63 7.42
C GLY A 163 3.59 9.09 6.01
N ASP A 164 2.77 8.32 5.33
CA ASP A 164 2.24 8.64 4.02
C ASP A 164 0.70 8.55 3.99
N LEU A 165 0.09 9.01 2.91
CA LEU A 165 -1.36 9.14 2.77
C LEU A 165 -1.83 8.40 1.53
N TYR A 166 -2.93 7.65 1.65
CA TYR A 166 -3.53 6.96 0.53
C TYR A 166 -4.62 7.78 -0.16
N GLY A 167 -4.61 7.73 -1.49
CA GLY A 167 -5.65 8.26 -2.36
C GLY A 167 -5.98 7.33 -3.51
N VAL A 168 -7.03 7.67 -4.25
CA VAL A 168 -7.42 6.98 -5.48
C VAL A 168 -7.03 7.85 -6.67
N ALA A 169 -6.28 7.28 -7.62
CA ALA A 169 -5.84 8.03 -8.78
C ALA A 169 -6.67 7.75 -10.03
N PHE A 170 -6.91 8.82 -10.75
CA PHE A 170 -7.57 8.87 -12.05
C PHE A 170 -6.67 9.54 -13.09
N ARG A 171 -6.99 9.37 -14.38
CA ARG A 171 -6.31 10.13 -15.45
C ARG A 171 -6.34 11.62 -15.16
N LYS A 172 -5.26 12.32 -15.49
CA LYS A 172 -5.16 13.76 -15.28
C LYS A 172 -6.34 14.50 -15.91
N GLY A 173 -6.99 15.36 -15.14
CA GLY A 173 -8.17 16.12 -15.55
C GLY A 173 -9.48 15.32 -15.57
N SER A 174 -9.53 14.14 -14.95
CA SER A 174 -10.76 13.34 -14.87
C SER A 174 -11.85 14.06 -14.07
N ASP A 175 -13.05 14.14 -14.62
CA ASP A 175 -14.26 14.65 -13.93
C ASP A 175 -14.87 13.66 -12.95
N VAL A 176 -14.37 12.42 -12.94
CA VAL A 176 -14.82 11.36 -12.02
C VAL A 176 -14.23 11.53 -10.63
N THR A 177 -13.06 12.16 -10.51
CA THR A 177 -12.35 12.30 -9.23
C THR A 177 -13.22 12.92 -8.15
N GLU A 178 -13.91 14.03 -8.44
CA GLU A 178 -14.77 14.69 -7.44
C GLU A 178 -16.02 13.86 -7.13
N LYS A 179 -16.61 13.18 -8.10
CA LYS A 179 -17.75 12.28 -7.86
C LYS A 179 -17.38 11.13 -6.92
N VAL A 180 -16.15 10.62 -7.05
CA VAL A 180 -15.62 9.60 -6.14
C VAL A 180 -15.35 10.18 -4.76
N ASN A 181 -14.80 11.40 -4.65
CA ASN A 181 -14.64 12.10 -3.37
C ASN A 181 -16.00 12.23 -2.62
N GLU A 182 -17.03 12.68 -3.32
CA GLU A 182 -18.38 12.80 -2.73
C GLU A 182 -18.89 11.45 -2.23
N ALA A 183 -18.80 10.40 -3.06
CA ALA A 183 -19.24 9.06 -2.69
C ALA A 183 -18.40 8.46 -1.54
N MET A 184 -17.08 8.74 -1.47
CA MET A 184 -16.23 8.33 -0.36
C MET A 184 -16.68 8.99 0.96
N ARG A 185 -17.01 10.29 0.94
CA ARG A 185 -17.55 11.02 2.11
C ARG A 185 -18.90 10.44 2.55
N GLU A 186 -19.78 10.06 1.60
CA GLU A 186 -21.07 9.43 1.93
C GLU A 186 -20.88 8.06 2.61
N VAL A 187 -19.97 7.22 2.10
CA VAL A 187 -19.64 5.90 2.68
C VAL A 187 -19.01 6.04 4.07
N ALA A 188 -18.24 7.11 4.30
CA ALA A 188 -17.72 7.42 5.62
C ALA A 188 -18.84 7.90 6.56
N ALA A 189 -19.66 8.87 6.14
CA ALA A 189 -20.73 9.47 6.94
C ALA A 189 -21.81 8.47 7.36
N ASP A 190 -22.09 7.42 6.56
CA ASP A 190 -23.06 6.38 6.93
C ASP A 190 -22.47 5.25 7.80
N GLY A 191 -21.19 5.37 8.18
CA GLY A 191 -20.47 4.41 9.03
C GLY A 191 -20.06 3.12 8.31
N THR A 192 -20.24 3.01 7.01
CA THR A 192 -19.85 1.81 6.24
C THR A 192 -18.33 1.65 6.20
N LEU A 193 -17.58 2.75 6.00
CA LEU A 193 -16.12 2.72 5.96
C LEU A 193 -15.53 2.26 7.30
N GLU A 194 -16.05 2.77 8.42
CA GLU A 194 -15.60 2.38 9.77
C GLU A 194 -15.82 0.89 10.00
N LYS A 195 -17.02 0.36 9.70
CA LYS A 195 -17.32 -1.07 9.81
C LYS A 195 -16.44 -1.96 8.92
N ILE A 196 -16.05 -1.46 7.76
CA ILE A 196 -15.09 -2.15 6.89
C ILE A 196 -13.72 -2.18 7.56
N ALA A 197 -13.24 -1.05 8.06
CA ALA A 197 -11.92 -0.93 8.68
C ALA A 197 -11.79 -1.74 9.98
N GLU A 198 -12.84 -1.80 10.80
CA GLU A 198 -12.89 -2.61 12.03
C GLU A 198 -12.58 -4.10 11.79
N LYS A 199 -13.01 -4.65 10.65
CA LYS A 199 -12.73 -6.06 10.28
C LYS A 199 -11.25 -6.35 10.08
N TYR A 200 -10.45 -5.31 9.87
CA TYR A 200 -9.00 -5.40 9.63
C TYR A 200 -8.18 -4.74 10.75
N GLY A 201 -8.83 -4.18 11.79
CA GLY A 201 -8.15 -3.45 12.85
C GLY A 201 -7.49 -2.14 12.38
N LEU A 202 -8.03 -1.51 11.33
CA LEU A 202 -7.43 -0.34 10.66
C LEU A 202 -8.23 0.96 10.86
N GLN A 203 -9.23 0.98 11.77
CA GLN A 203 -10.11 2.12 11.96
C GLN A 203 -9.36 3.39 12.40
N GLU A 204 -8.28 3.24 13.18
CA GLU A 204 -7.47 4.37 13.65
C GLU A 204 -6.67 5.05 12.52
N LEU A 205 -6.52 4.39 11.37
CA LEU A 205 -5.83 4.94 10.23
C LEU A 205 -6.74 5.72 9.29
N LEU A 206 -8.07 5.68 9.49
CA LEU A 206 -9.02 6.39 8.64
C LEU A 206 -8.93 7.91 8.84
N LEU A 207 -8.94 8.65 7.72
CA LEU A 207 -9.00 10.11 7.68
C LEU A 207 -10.42 10.61 7.40
N LEU A 208 -11.21 9.86 6.65
CA LEU A 208 -12.62 10.13 6.40
C LEU A 208 -13.46 9.60 7.58
N LYS A 209 -14.30 10.46 8.15
CA LYS A 209 -15.18 10.16 9.28
C LYS A 209 -16.60 10.60 8.99
#